data_6895769f2b9d4220da562885ba411054
#
_entry.id   6895769f2b9d4220da562885ba411054
#
_cell.length_a   1.000
_cell.length_b   1.000
_cell.length_c   1.000
_cell.angle_alpha   90.00
_cell.angle_beta   90.00
_cell.angle_gamma   90.00
#
_symmetry.space_group_name_H-M   'P 1'
#
loop_
_entity.id
_entity.type
_entity.pdbx_description
1 polymer ?
#
loop_
_entity_poly.entity_id
_entity_poly.type
_entity_poly.pdbx_seq_one_letter_code
_entity_poly.pdbx_strand_id
1 'polypeptide(L)'
;SLSYLFDDKYVELEKTMDPALSPIEKLKYINQELFLMIENTVSVELLSRLFATQLTTNGERHLLNTNRTYYKLLRQITIEGKEQGLFKENLSINDITRAYAMFERGLMYEWCISGGNYSLCQHAQTIMPLFLEGLCR
;
A
#
# COMPACT_ATOMS: atom_id res chain seq x y z
N SER A 1 7.18 -1.72 -17.54
CA SER A 1 6.06 -0.86 -17.18
C SER A 1 6.11 -0.50 -15.69
N LEU A 2 5.41 0.53 -15.30
CA LEU A 2 5.36 1.00 -13.91
C LEU A 2 4.80 -0.08 -12.97
N SER A 3 3.86 -0.88 -13.43
CA SER A 3 3.29 -1.97 -12.63
C SER A 3 4.35 -2.99 -12.21
N TYR A 4 5.27 -3.32 -13.10
CA TYR A 4 6.37 -4.24 -12.78
C TYR A 4 7.34 -3.63 -11.75
N LEU A 5 7.56 -2.33 -11.81
CA LEU A 5 8.39 -1.65 -10.82
C LEU A 5 7.80 -1.81 -9.41
N PHE A 6 6.50 -1.67 -9.27
CA PHE A 6 5.83 -1.88 -7.99
C PHE A 6 5.95 -3.34 -7.54
N ASP A 7 5.69 -4.29 -8.43
CA ASP A 7 5.79 -5.71 -8.10
C ASP A 7 7.20 -6.10 -7.66
N ASP A 8 8.22 -5.60 -8.35
CA ASP A 8 9.63 -5.84 -7.98
C ASP A 8 9.94 -5.27 -6.59
N LYS A 9 9.42 -4.09 -6.27
CA LYS A 9 9.61 -3.48 -4.95
C LYS A 9 9.00 -4.35 -3.84
N TYR A 10 7.83 -4.91 -4.04
CA TYR A 10 7.19 -5.76 -3.04
C TYR A 10 7.94 -7.09 -2.86
N VAL A 11 8.47 -7.66 -3.93
CA VAL A 11 9.35 -8.85 -3.84
C VAL A 11 10.58 -8.53 -3.00
N GLU A 12 11.19 -7.37 -3.24
CA GLU A 12 12.34 -6.91 -2.46
C GLU A 12 11.98 -6.73 -0.98
N LEU A 13 10.86 -6.06 -0.69
CA LEU A 13 10.43 -5.82 0.68
C LEU A 13 10.14 -7.10 1.45
N GLU A 14 9.55 -8.09 0.78
CA GLU A 14 9.31 -9.40 1.39
C GLU A 14 10.60 -10.04 1.88
N LYS A 15 11.70 -9.84 1.14
CA LYS A 15 13.01 -10.42 1.48
C LYS A 15 13.77 -9.61 2.52
N THR A 16 13.64 -8.28 2.50
CA THR A 16 14.48 -7.38 3.29
C THR A 16 13.82 -6.88 4.57
N MET A 17 12.50 -6.98 4.68
CA MET A 17 11.79 -6.54 5.87
C MET A 17 12.17 -7.39 7.08
N ASP A 18 12.44 -6.71 8.21
CA ASP A 18 12.75 -7.39 9.47
C ASP A 18 11.55 -8.22 9.92
N PRO A 19 11.67 -9.56 10.00
CA PRO A 19 10.55 -10.41 10.42
C PRO A 19 10.14 -10.22 11.87
N ALA A 20 10.98 -9.57 12.69
CA ALA A 20 10.69 -9.31 14.10
C ALA A 20 9.75 -8.12 14.31
N LEU A 21 9.49 -7.31 13.28
CA LEU A 21 8.54 -6.22 13.38
C LEU A 21 7.14 -6.74 13.70
N SER A 22 6.36 -5.97 14.47
CA SER A 22 4.96 -6.28 14.68
C SER A 22 4.17 -6.14 13.37
N PRO A 23 3.00 -6.76 13.23
CA PRO A 23 2.20 -6.59 12.01
C PRO A 23 1.90 -5.13 11.68
N ILE A 24 1.60 -4.29 12.68
CA ILE A 24 1.36 -2.86 12.45
C ILE A 24 2.62 -2.16 11.96
N GLU A 25 3.77 -2.46 12.54
CA GLU A 25 5.05 -1.91 12.09
C GLU A 25 5.39 -2.36 10.68
N LYS A 26 5.07 -3.60 10.33
CA LYS A 26 5.26 -4.11 8.96
C LYS A 26 4.42 -3.33 7.96
N LEU A 27 3.15 -3.07 8.29
CA LEU A 27 2.27 -2.28 7.42
C LEU A 27 2.79 -0.85 7.24
N LYS A 28 3.29 -0.23 8.31
CA LYS A 28 3.91 1.10 8.23
C LYS A 28 5.16 1.07 7.36
N TYR A 29 5.99 0.05 7.55
CA TYR A 29 7.26 -0.09 6.83
C TYR A 29 7.05 -0.23 5.33
N ILE A 30 6.16 -1.12 4.90
CA ILE A 30 5.95 -1.33 3.46
C ILE A 30 5.36 -0.09 2.80
N ASN A 31 4.49 0.64 3.49
CA ASN A 31 3.97 1.91 2.98
C ASN A 31 5.10 2.94 2.83
N GLN A 32 5.91 3.11 3.86
CA GLN A 32 7.02 4.07 3.85
C GLN A 32 7.99 3.79 2.71
N GLU A 33 8.38 2.53 2.55
CA GLU A 33 9.36 2.15 1.51
C GLU A 33 8.78 2.29 0.11
N LEU A 34 7.52 1.95 -0.08
CA LEU A 34 6.86 2.14 -1.37
C LEU A 34 6.81 3.63 -1.73
N PHE A 35 6.34 4.47 -0.80
CA PHE A 35 6.15 5.89 -1.08
C PHE A 35 7.47 6.63 -1.26
N LEU A 36 8.51 6.20 -0.54
CA LEU A 36 9.85 6.74 -0.73
C LEU A 36 10.37 6.41 -2.14
N MET A 37 10.16 5.17 -2.60
CA MET A 37 10.53 4.77 -3.95
C MET A 37 9.77 5.61 -4.99
N ILE A 38 8.48 5.82 -4.80
CA ILE A 38 7.67 6.61 -5.72
C ILE A 38 8.23 8.04 -5.84
N GLU A 39 8.49 8.70 -4.72
CA GLU A 39 9.04 10.06 -4.74
C GLU A 39 10.39 10.14 -5.45
N ASN A 40 11.24 9.14 -5.22
CA ASN A 40 12.62 9.18 -5.71
C ASN A 40 12.77 8.71 -7.15
N THR A 41 11.86 7.86 -7.64
CA THR A 41 12.07 7.18 -8.93
C THR A 41 10.89 7.27 -9.89
N VAL A 42 9.73 7.70 -9.44
CA VAL A 42 8.52 7.77 -10.27
C VAL A 42 8.05 9.22 -10.37
N SER A 43 7.86 9.71 -11.59
CA SER A 43 7.33 11.06 -11.78
C SER A 43 5.81 11.10 -11.50
N VAL A 44 5.32 12.29 -11.14
CA VAL A 44 3.88 12.50 -10.96
C VAL A 44 3.12 12.17 -12.24
N GLU A 45 3.68 12.52 -13.39
CA GLU A 45 3.07 12.24 -14.70
C GLU A 45 2.90 10.74 -14.95
N LEU A 46 3.94 9.96 -14.62
CA LEU A 46 3.88 8.51 -14.81
C LEU A 46 2.85 7.86 -13.88
N LEU A 47 2.83 8.28 -12.62
CA LEU A 47 1.85 7.75 -11.66
C LEU A 47 0.43 8.14 -12.05
N SER A 48 0.22 9.38 -12.48
CA SER A 48 -1.07 9.85 -12.94
C SER A 48 -1.57 9.05 -14.16
N ARG A 49 -0.67 8.73 -15.10
CA ARG A 49 -1.01 7.91 -16.27
C ARG A 49 -1.39 6.48 -15.86
N LEU A 50 -0.70 5.92 -14.86
CA LEU A 50 -1.06 4.60 -14.36
C LEU A 50 -2.51 4.59 -13.86
N PHE A 51 -2.87 5.55 -13.03
CA PHE A 51 -4.25 5.65 -12.52
C PHE A 51 -5.25 5.89 -13.65
N ALA A 52 -4.95 6.79 -14.57
CA ALA A 52 -5.83 7.07 -15.70
C ALA A 52 -6.05 5.83 -16.56
N THR A 53 -4.99 5.07 -16.83
CA THR A 53 -5.08 3.83 -17.59
C THR A 53 -5.94 2.80 -16.88
N GLN A 54 -5.77 2.66 -15.56
CA GLN A 54 -6.57 1.73 -14.78
C GLN A 54 -8.06 2.09 -14.80
N LEU A 55 -8.38 3.38 -14.85
CA LEU A 55 -9.77 3.84 -14.90
C LEU A 55 -10.42 3.61 -16.25
N THR A 56 -9.65 3.67 -17.33
CA THR A 56 -10.17 3.59 -18.71
C THR A 56 -9.99 2.24 -19.39
N THR A 57 -9.23 1.33 -18.79
CA THR A 57 -8.99 0.00 -19.33
C THR A 57 -10.26 -0.85 -19.29
N ASN A 58 -10.56 -1.51 -20.43
CA ASN A 58 -11.60 -2.51 -20.50
C ASN A 58 -10.95 -3.89 -20.25
N GLY A 59 -11.43 -4.61 -19.26
CA GLY A 59 -10.90 -5.90 -18.88
C GLY A 59 -10.17 -5.87 -17.56
N GLU A 60 -9.18 -6.74 -17.39
CA GLU A 60 -8.47 -6.89 -16.13
C GLU A 60 -7.67 -5.63 -15.77
N ARG A 61 -7.83 -5.19 -14.53
CA ARG A 61 -7.08 -4.05 -14.00
C ARG A 61 -6.03 -4.54 -13.02
N HIS A 62 -4.76 -4.29 -13.35
CA HIS A 62 -3.61 -4.77 -12.59
C HIS A 62 -3.67 -4.36 -11.11
N LEU A 63 -4.05 -3.12 -10.81
CA LEU A 63 -4.09 -2.62 -9.43
C LEU A 63 -5.13 -3.34 -8.56
N LEU A 64 -6.13 -3.97 -9.16
CA LEU A 64 -7.15 -4.71 -8.43
C LEU A 64 -6.89 -6.22 -8.38
N ASN A 65 -5.83 -6.69 -9.05
CA ASN A 65 -5.51 -8.12 -9.08
C ASN A 65 -4.97 -8.59 -7.74
N THR A 66 -5.80 -9.34 -7.00
CA THR A 66 -5.44 -9.83 -5.66
C THR A 66 -4.42 -10.96 -5.66
N ASN A 67 -4.02 -11.46 -6.82
CA ASN A 67 -2.95 -12.46 -6.94
C ASN A 67 -1.56 -11.84 -7.00
N ARG A 68 -1.46 -10.52 -7.08
CA ARG A 68 -0.18 -9.82 -7.09
C ARG A 68 0.55 -9.99 -5.77
N THR A 69 1.88 -9.91 -5.82
CA THR A 69 2.74 -9.96 -4.64
C THR A 69 2.31 -9.00 -3.54
N TYR A 70 1.88 -7.80 -3.92
CA TYR A 70 1.37 -6.78 -2.99
C TYR A 70 0.28 -7.34 -2.08
N TYR A 71 -0.79 -7.89 -2.67
CA TYR A 71 -1.90 -8.42 -1.88
C TYR A 71 -1.53 -9.66 -1.10
N LYS A 72 -0.64 -10.49 -1.64
CA LYS A 72 -0.15 -11.67 -0.92
C LYS A 72 0.61 -11.26 0.34
N LEU A 73 1.47 -10.25 0.23
CA LEU A 73 2.22 -9.72 1.37
C LEU A 73 1.27 -9.10 2.40
N LEU A 74 0.30 -8.29 1.97
CA LEU A 74 -0.69 -7.72 2.87
C LEU A 74 -1.49 -8.79 3.61
N ARG A 75 -1.90 -9.85 2.90
CA ARG A 75 -2.65 -10.93 3.54
C ARG A 75 -1.82 -11.64 4.60
N GLN A 76 -0.56 -11.93 4.33
CA GLN A 76 0.33 -12.57 5.31
C GLN A 76 0.44 -11.74 6.59
N ILE A 77 0.67 -10.44 6.44
CA ILE A 77 0.80 -9.52 7.58
C ILE A 77 -0.54 -9.43 8.34
N THR A 78 -1.64 -9.35 7.61
CA THR A 78 -2.99 -9.26 8.21
C THR A 78 -3.34 -10.53 8.97
N ILE A 79 -3.02 -11.71 8.41
CA ILE A 79 -3.24 -13.00 9.08
C ILE A 79 -2.47 -13.02 10.40
N GLU A 80 -1.21 -12.62 10.38
CA GLU A 80 -0.37 -12.54 11.58
C GLU A 80 -1.01 -11.64 12.63
N GLY A 81 -1.48 -10.46 12.22
CA GLY A 81 -2.15 -9.53 13.14
C GLY A 81 -3.46 -10.05 13.70
N LYS A 82 -4.25 -10.76 12.90
CA LYS A 82 -5.48 -11.40 13.37
C LYS A 82 -5.18 -12.49 14.38
N GLU A 83 -4.19 -13.32 14.12
CA GLU A 83 -3.77 -14.38 15.05
C GLU A 83 -3.29 -13.83 16.38
N GLN A 84 -2.68 -12.64 16.38
CA GLN A 84 -2.22 -11.95 17.59
C GLN A 84 -3.33 -11.14 18.28
N GLY A 85 -4.52 -11.09 17.70
CA GLY A 85 -5.65 -10.34 18.26
C GLY A 85 -5.50 -8.83 18.19
N LEU A 86 -4.71 -8.31 17.24
CA LEU A 86 -4.45 -6.87 17.11
C LEU A 86 -5.61 -6.10 16.47
N PHE A 87 -6.32 -6.72 15.55
CA PHE A 87 -7.37 -6.07 14.78
C PHE A 87 -8.75 -6.28 15.39
N LYS A 88 -9.67 -5.40 15.06
CA LYS A 88 -11.08 -5.54 15.45
C LYS A 88 -11.63 -6.87 14.93
N GLU A 89 -12.33 -7.59 15.78
CA GLU A 89 -12.83 -8.94 15.46
C GLU A 89 -13.81 -8.96 14.29
N ASN A 90 -14.59 -7.89 14.13
CA ASN A 90 -15.58 -7.80 13.05
C ASN A 90 -14.98 -7.50 11.68
N LEU A 91 -13.67 -7.25 11.60
CA LEU A 91 -13.00 -7.02 10.34
C LEU A 91 -12.36 -8.31 9.82
N SER A 92 -12.72 -8.72 8.63
CA SER A 92 -12.11 -9.89 7.99
C SER A 92 -10.71 -9.53 7.46
N ILE A 93 -9.94 -10.56 7.15
CA ILE A 93 -8.64 -10.37 6.48
C ILE A 93 -8.84 -9.59 5.18
N ASN A 94 -9.87 -9.95 4.42
CA ASN A 94 -10.16 -9.28 3.15
C ASN A 94 -10.56 -7.81 3.35
N ASP A 95 -11.34 -7.51 4.39
CA ASP A 95 -11.70 -6.12 4.71
C ASP A 95 -10.46 -5.28 4.97
N ILE A 96 -9.53 -5.79 5.77
CA ILE A 96 -8.32 -5.07 6.17
C ILE A 96 -7.39 -4.87 4.98
N THR A 97 -7.15 -5.91 4.18
CA THR A 97 -6.26 -5.80 3.02
C THR A 97 -6.83 -4.83 1.98
N ARG A 98 -8.13 -4.89 1.73
CA ARG A 98 -8.78 -3.97 0.79
C ARG A 98 -8.76 -2.53 1.30
N ALA A 99 -9.09 -2.32 2.57
CA ALA A 99 -9.08 -0.98 3.17
C ALA A 99 -7.68 -0.36 3.09
N TYR A 100 -6.66 -1.14 3.42
CA TYR A 100 -5.27 -0.67 3.34
C TYR A 100 -4.91 -0.27 1.90
N ALA A 101 -5.22 -1.13 0.92
CA ALA A 101 -4.92 -0.85 -0.48
C ALA A 101 -5.66 0.39 -0.97
N MET A 102 -6.92 0.53 -0.62
CA MET A 102 -7.72 1.71 -1.00
C MET A 102 -7.15 2.99 -0.37
N PHE A 103 -6.72 2.89 0.89
CA PHE A 103 -6.13 4.03 1.58
C PHE A 103 -4.83 4.49 0.92
N GLU A 104 -3.93 3.55 0.60
CA GLU A 104 -2.69 3.87 -0.10
C GLU A 104 -2.97 4.51 -1.46
N ARG A 105 -3.92 3.96 -2.22
CA ARG A 105 -4.29 4.54 -3.51
C ARG A 105 -4.86 5.94 -3.36
N GLY A 106 -5.64 6.17 -2.32
CA GLY A 106 -6.17 7.51 -2.03
C GLY A 106 -5.07 8.52 -1.76
N LEU A 107 -4.05 8.13 -0.99
CA LEU A 107 -2.91 9.00 -0.71
C LEU A 107 -2.14 9.34 -1.99
N MET A 108 -1.91 8.36 -2.84
CA MET A 108 -1.23 8.57 -4.11
C MET A 108 -2.05 9.44 -5.06
N TYR A 109 -3.35 9.22 -5.11
CA TYR A 109 -4.27 9.99 -5.95
C TYR A 109 -4.26 11.48 -5.56
N GLU A 110 -4.37 11.77 -4.27
CA GLU A 110 -4.29 13.15 -3.77
C GLU A 110 -2.96 13.81 -4.14
N TRP A 111 -1.88 13.07 -4.00
CA TRP A 111 -0.56 13.56 -4.37
C TRP A 111 -0.49 13.92 -5.86
N CYS A 112 -1.06 13.06 -6.71
CA CYS A 112 -1.14 13.33 -8.15
C CYS A 112 -1.98 14.57 -8.46
N ILE A 113 -3.13 14.72 -7.81
CA ILE A 113 -3.98 15.92 -7.99
C ILE A 113 -3.21 17.18 -7.64
N SER A 114 -2.39 17.12 -6.58
CA SER A 114 -1.58 18.28 -6.15
C SER A 114 -0.43 18.62 -7.12
N GLY A 115 -0.17 17.75 -8.10
CA GLY A 115 1.01 17.87 -8.94
C GLY A 115 2.30 17.52 -8.22
N GLY A 116 2.21 16.77 -7.13
CA GLY A 116 3.38 16.35 -6.34
C GLY A 116 4.02 17.49 -5.56
N ASN A 117 3.23 18.45 -5.06
CA ASN A 117 3.75 19.64 -4.43
C ASN A 117 4.08 19.48 -2.94
N TYR A 118 4.08 18.25 -2.43
CA TYR A 118 4.50 17.93 -1.07
C TYR A 118 5.17 16.55 -1.06
N SER A 119 5.79 16.20 0.07
CA SER A 119 6.40 14.88 0.22
C SER A 119 5.31 13.83 0.49
N LEU A 120 5.13 12.93 -0.46
CA LEU A 120 4.18 11.81 -0.32
C LEU A 120 4.52 10.96 0.89
N CYS A 121 5.79 10.60 1.05
CA CYS A 121 6.25 9.75 2.15
C CYS A 121 6.05 10.42 3.52
N GLN A 122 6.45 11.69 3.66
CA GLN A 122 6.28 12.41 4.92
C GLN A 122 4.81 12.56 5.30
N HIS A 123 3.97 12.91 4.33
CA HIS A 123 2.54 13.04 4.56
C HIS A 123 1.92 11.71 5.01
N ALA A 124 2.30 10.62 4.34
CA ALA A 124 1.81 9.29 4.68
C ALA A 124 2.24 8.88 6.09
N GLN A 125 3.45 9.24 6.54
CA GLN A 125 3.90 8.93 7.90
C GLN A 125 3.00 9.55 8.97
N THR A 126 2.38 10.68 8.68
CA THR A 126 1.43 11.32 9.58
C THR A 126 0.05 10.68 9.52
N ILE A 127 -0.40 10.34 8.32
CA ILE A 127 -1.79 9.89 8.08
C ILE A 127 -1.96 8.38 8.27
N MET A 128 -1.00 7.56 7.86
CA MET A 128 -1.10 6.11 7.95
C MET A 128 -1.36 5.61 9.38
N PRO A 129 -0.71 6.15 10.42
CA PRO A 129 -1.01 5.72 11.79
C PRO A 129 -2.46 5.96 12.20
N LEU A 130 -3.07 7.03 11.74
CA LEU A 130 -4.49 7.32 12.04
C LEU A 130 -5.40 6.26 11.43
N PHE A 131 -5.11 5.86 10.20
CA PHE A 131 -5.84 4.81 9.53
C PHE A 131 -5.67 3.46 10.24
N LEU A 132 -4.42 3.07 10.52
CA LEU A 132 -4.12 1.79 11.15
C LEU A 132 -4.73 1.69 12.56
N GLU A 133 -4.72 2.78 13.33
CA GLU A 133 -5.33 2.85 14.64
C GLU A 133 -6.82 2.50 14.57
N GLY A 134 -7.50 2.93 13.50
CA GLY A 134 -8.91 2.61 13.27
C GLY A 134 -9.19 1.13 12.99
N LEU A 135 -8.19 0.36 12.61
CA LEU A 135 -8.32 -1.09 12.39
C LEU A 135 -8.11 -1.90 13.67
N CYS A 136 -7.47 -1.32 14.67
CA CYS A 136 -7.06 -2.02 15.89
C CYS A 136 -8.16 -2.07 16.93
N ARG A 137 -8.07 -3.10 17.77
CA ARG A 137 -8.99 -3.28 18.92
C ARG A 137 -8.82 -2.19 19.95
#